data_f5782499798525ae16b1adde63455a89
#
_entry.id   f5782499798525ae16b1adde63455a89
#
_cell.length_a   1.000
_cell.length_b   1.000
_cell.length_c   1.000
_cell.angle_alpha   90.00
_cell.angle_beta   90.00
_cell.angle_gamma   90.00
#
_symmetry.space_group_name_H-M   'P 1'
#
loop_
_entity.id
_entity.type
_entity.pdbx_description
1 polymer ?
#
loop_
_entity_poly.entity_id
_entity_poly.type
_entity_poly.pdbx_seq_one_letter_code
_entity_poly.pdbx_strand_id
1 'polypeptide(L)'
;MTKEEMMDTYYTNGDGERNYEEAQKKIKEAMESGEKYVLLPGKNSRDEFGWVASLDTIARLREDGFDIDKVWDPWEYWSVEWGY
;
A
#
# COMPACT_ATOMS: atom_id res chain seq x y z
N MET A 1 15.60 13.23 12.34
CA MET A 1 14.53 12.53 11.63
C MET A 1 15.11 11.66 10.52
N THR A 2 14.73 10.40 10.46
CA THR A 2 15.24 9.50 9.43
C THR A 2 14.53 9.72 8.11
N LYS A 3 15.11 9.20 7.03
CA LYS A 3 14.50 9.28 5.71
C LYS A 3 13.11 8.63 5.72
N GLU A 4 12.97 7.50 6.41
CA GLU A 4 11.70 6.80 6.51
C GLU A 4 10.63 7.64 7.21
N GLU A 5 11.00 8.29 8.30
CA GLU A 5 10.08 9.14 9.04
C GLU A 5 9.65 10.33 8.19
N MET A 6 10.58 10.90 7.43
CA MET A 6 10.26 12.02 6.55
C MET A 6 9.30 11.60 5.45
N MET A 7 9.50 10.43 4.85
CA MET A 7 8.62 9.94 3.81
C MET A 7 7.24 9.62 4.34
N ASP A 8 7.14 9.00 5.52
CA ASP A 8 5.85 8.74 6.14
C ASP A 8 5.11 10.03 6.46
N THR A 9 5.83 11.03 6.97
CA THR A 9 5.24 12.33 7.25
C THR A 9 4.72 12.98 5.98
N TYR A 10 5.50 12.92 4.91
CA TYR A 10 5.09 13.47 3.62
C TYR A 10 3.79 12.85 3.12
N TYR A 11 3.73 11.52 3.08
CA TYR A 11 2.57 10.84 2.56
C TYR A 11 1.36 10.90 3.50
N THR A 12 1.59 10.96 4.79
CA THR A 12 0.51 10.98 5.78
C THR A 12 -0.09 12.38 5.94
N ASN A 13 0.75 13.39 6.08
CA ASN A 13 0.29 14.75 6.38
C ASN A 13 -0.28 15.49 5.17
N GLY A 14 0.31 15.30 4.00
CA GLY A 14 -0.14 16.01 2.81
C GLY A 14 -1.13 15.22 1.98
N ASP A 15 -0.85 13.94 1.83
CA ASP A 15 -1.56 13.07 0.90
C ASP A 15 -2.13 11.81 1.56
N GLY A 16 -2.34 11.83 2.87
CA GLY A 16 -2.83 10.65 3.60
C GLY A 16 -4.13 10.09 3.05
N GLU A 17 -5.10 10.95 2.81
CA GLU A 17 -6.37 10.51 2.23
C GLU A 17 -6.21 10.00 0.80
N ARG A 18 -5.41 10.68 0.00
CA ARG A 18 -5.14 10.25 -1.38
C ARG A 18 -4.41 8.94 -1.41
N ASN A 19 -3.47 8.75 -0.49
CA ASN A 19 -2.72 7.50 -0.39
C ASN A 19 -3.66 6.34 -0.12
N TYR A 20 -4.56 6.51 0.84
CA TYR A 20 -5.55 5.50 1.18
C TYR A 20 -6.52 5.26 0.01
N GLU A 21 -6.99 6.31 -0.63
CA GLU A 21 -7.88 6.21 -1.79
C GLU A 21 -7.22 5.46 -2.95
N GLU A 22 -5.94 5.75 -3.21
CA GLU A 22 -5.20 5.07 -4.26
C GLU A 22 -5.06 3.58 -3.95
N ALA A 23 -4.78 3.24 -2.70
CA ALA A 23 -4.72 1.85 -2.27
C ALA A 23 -6.06 1.15 -2.46
N GLN A 24 -7.15 1.78 -2.06
CA GLN A 24 -8.49 1.24 -2.23
C GLN A 24 -8.83 1.04 -3.70
N LYS A 25 -8.44 1.98 -4.54
CA LYS A 25 -8.66 1.89 -5.99
C LYS A 25 -7.95 0.67 -6.57
N LYS A 26 -6.69 0.43 -6.18
CA LYS A 26 -5.94 -0.74 -6.64
C LYS A 26 -6.57 -2.04 -6.19
N ILE A 27 -7.03 -2.09 -4.95
CA ILE A 27 -7.70 -3.26 -4.41
C ILE A 27 -9.00 -3.52 -5.18
N LYS A 28 -9.78 -2.49 -5.41
CA LYS A 28 -11.05 -2.60 -6.13
C LYS A 28 -10.83 -3.09 -7.56
N GLU A 29 -9.84 -2.54 -8.26
CA GLU A 29 -9.51 -2.96 -9.62
C GLU A 29 -9.12 -4.45 -9.65
N ALA A 30 -8.33 -4.90 -8.68
CA ALA A 30 -7.94 -6.30 -8.60
C ALA A 30 -9.14 -7.20 -8.34
N MET A 31 -10.05 -6.80 -7.46
CA MET A 31 -11.27 -7.56 -7.20
C MET A 31 -12.15 -7.67 -8.44
N GLU A 32 -12.29 -6.58 -9.18
CA GLU A 32 -13.08 -6.56 -10.42
C GLU A 32 -12.46 -7.44 -11.50
N SER A 33 -11.14 -7.63 -11.45
CA SER A 33 -10.41 -8.52 -12.38
C SER A 33 -10.41 -9.97 -11.92
N GLY A 34 -11.06 -10.29 -10.81
CA GLY A 34 -11.12 -11.65 -10.29
C GLY A 34 -9.89 -12.09 -9.50
N GLU A 35 -9.03 -11.15 -9.15
CA GLU A 35 -7.83 -11.45 -8.36
C GLU A 35 -8.19 -11.60 -6.88
N LYS A 36 -7.36 -12.34 -6.15
CA LYS A 36 -7.55 -12.54 -4.71
C LYS A 36 -6.57 -11.72 -3.88
N TYR A 37 -5.66 -11.04 -4.52
CA TYR A 37 -4.67 -10.21 -3.85
C TYR A 37 -4.21 -9.10 -4.79
N VAL A 38 -3.51 -8.13 -4.21
CA VAL A 38 -2.86 -7.07 -4.99
C VAL A 38 -1.58 -6.68 -4.27
N LEU A 39 -0.58 -6.26 -5.04
CA LEU A 39 0.67 -5.75 -4.48
C LEU A 39 0.64 -4.24 -4.51
N LEU A 40 0.86 -3.63 -3.34
CA LEU A 40 0.99 -2.18 -3.22
C LEU A 40 2.46 -1.82 -3.07
N PRO A 41 2.92 -0.70 -3.64
CA PRO A 41 4.34 -0.34 -3.56
C PRO A 41 4.76 0.00 -2.14
N GLY A 42 5.89 -0.55 -1.71
CA GLY A 42 6.52 -0.21 -0.45
C GLY A 42 7.61 0.84 -0.65
N LYS A 43 8.26 1.25 0.43
CA LYS A 43 9.28 2.31 0.38
C LYS A 43 10.46 2.00 -0.52
N ASN A 44 10.81 0.72 -0.63
CA ASN A 44 11.93 0.28 -1.46
C ASN A 44 11.44 -0.40 -2.75
N SER A 45 10.23 -0.11 -3.17
CA SER A 45 9.69 -0.64 -4.41
C SER A 45 10.30 0.11 -5.59
N ARG A 46 10.19 -0.50 -6.75
CA ARG A 46 10.60 0.15 -7.97
C ARG A 46 9.66 1.32 -8.27
N ASP A 47 10.22 2.41 -8.78
CA ASP A 47 9.50 3.66 -9.00
C ASP A 47 8.57 3.63 -10.23
N GLU A 48 7.93 2.50 -10.46
CA GLU A 48 7.00 2.33 -11.57
C GLU A 48 5.59 2.80 -11.24
N PHE A 49 5.28 2.83 -9.95
CA PHE A 49 3.92 3.13 -9.50
C PHE A 49 3.65 4.61 -9.32
N GLY A 50 4.70 5.41 -9.15
CA GLY A 50 4.55 6.84 -8.92
C GLY A 50 4.03 7.19 -7.52
N TRP A 51 3.93 6.22 -6.62
CA TRP A 51 3.49 6.44 -5.25
C TRP A 51 3.95 5.28 -4.37
N VAL A 52 3.83 5.46 -3.08
CA VAL A 52 4.21 4.46 -2.08
C VAL A 52 3.08 4.37 -1.04
N ALA A 53 2.65 3.15 -0.70
CA ALA A 53 1.65 2.97 0.34
C ALA A 53 2.26 3.35 1.70
N SER A 54 1.65 4.30 2.40
CA SER A 54 2.15 4.74 3.69
C SER A 54 1.81 3.73 4.79
N LEU A 55 2.54 3.81 5.90
CA LEU A 55 2.26 2.95 7.03
C LEU A 55 0.86 3.20 7.61
N ASP A 56 0.40 4.45 7.56
CA ASP A 56 -0.94 4.80 7.99
C ASP A 56 -1.99 4.10 7.11
N THR A 57 -1.78 4.12 5.79
CA THR A 57 -2.67 3.43 4.85
C THR A 57 -2.71 1.94 5.14
N ILE A 58 -1.54 1.33 5.38
CA ILE A 58 -1.46 -0.10 5.68
C ILE A 58 -2.22 -0.42 6.98
N ALA A 59 -2.07 0.41 8.01
CA ALA A 59 -2.78 0.22 9.27
C ALA A 59 -4.30 0.32 9.06
N ARG A 60 -4.75 1.28 8.28
CA ARG A 60 -6.17 1.47 8.00
C ARG A 60 -6.75 0.28 7.23
N LEU A 61 -6.01 -0.24 6.25
CA LEU A 61 -6.45 -1.41 5.49
C LEU A 61 -6.53 -2.66 6.38
N ARG A 62 -5.60 -2.81 7.32
CA ARG A 62 -5.67 -3.91 8.28
C ARG A 62 -6.90 -3.80 9.15
N GLU A 63 -7.25 -2.60 9.57
CA GLU A 63 -8.48 -2.36 10.33
C GLU A 63 -9.72 -2.68 9.52
N ASP A 64 -9.65 -2.49 8.20
CA ASP A 64 -10.74 -2.83 7.29
C ASP A 64 -10.90 -4.34 7.08
N GLY A 65 -9.97 -5.14 7.59
CA GLY A 65 -10.06 -6.59 7.53
C GLY A 65 -9.19 -7.26 6.47
N PHE A 66 -8.34 -6.53 5.81
CA PHE A 66 -7.42 -7.11 4.82
C PHE A 66 -6.22 -7.76 5.49
N ASP A 67 -5.75 -8.85 4.93
CA ASP A 67 -4.50 -9.49 5.35
C ASP A 67 -3.36 -8.85 4.59
N ILE A 68 -2.42 -8.24 5.30
CA ILE A 68 -1.32 -7.53 4.66
C ILE A 68 0.02 -8.04 5.17
N ASP A 69 0.86 -8.46 4.24
CA ASP A 69 2.22 -8.92 4.53
C ASP A 69 3.21 -8.17 3.66
N LYS A 70 4.42 -7.99 4.18
CA LYS A 70 5.50 -7.39 3.41
C LYS A 70 6.20 -8.48 2.60
N VAL A 71 6.41 -8.22 1.32
CA VAL A 71 7.01 -9.15 0.38
C VAL A 71 8.26 -8.51 -0.24
N TRP A 72 9.34 -9.29 -0.37
CA TRP A 72 10.58 -8.85 -1.00
C TRP A 72 10.86 -9.75 -2.22
N ASP A 73 10.47 -9.29 -3.43
CA ASP A 73 10.70 -10.11 -4.62
C ASP A 73 10.60 -9.29 -5.93
N PRO A 74 11.67 -8.74 -6.40
CA PRO A 74 12.94 -8.41 -5.74
C PRO A 74 12.88 -7.12 -4.94
N TRP A 75 11.78 -6.38 -5.02
CA TRP A 75 11.57 -5.08 -4.40
C TRP A 75 10.58 -5.23 -3.25
N GLU A 76 10.51 -4.23 -2.39
CA GLU A 76 9.59 -4.23 -1.28
C GLU A 76 8.17 -3.91 -1.75
N TYR A 77 7.24 -4.80 -1.46
CA TYR A 77 5.82 -4.62 -1.75
C TYR A 77 4.98 -5.01 -0.54
N TRP A 78 3.77 -4.49 -0.47
CA TRP A 78 2.78 -4.92 0.49
C TRP A 78 1.78 -5.82 -0.23
N SER A 79 1.71 -7.08 0.15
CA SER A 79 0.74 -8.02 -0.41
C SER A 79 -0.56 -7.90 0.38
N VAL A 80 -1.60 -7.41 -0.26
CA VAL A 80 -2.91 -7.23 0.36
C VAL A 80 -3.82 -8.33 -0.16
N GLU A 81 -4.35 -9.15 0.74
CA GLU A 81 -5.19 -10.28 0.40
C GLU A 81 -6.55 -10.16 1.07
N TRP A 82 -7.58 -10.64 0.40
CA TRP A 82 -8.93 -10.70 0.98
C TRP A 82 -9.50 -12.12 1.00
N GLY A 83 -8.76 -13.08 0.56
CA GLY A 83 -8.84 -14.48 0.95
C GLY A 83 -10.12 -15.28 0.75
N TYR A 84 -10.79 -15.15 -0.34
CA TYR A 84 -11.93 -16.03 -0.58
C TYR A 84 -11.66 -16.97 -1.72
#